data_d906479bd3433b65255d285e43408074
#
_entry.id   d906479bd3433b65255d285e43408074
#
_cell.length_a   1.000
_cell.length_b   1.000
_cell.length_c   1.000
_cell.angle_alpha   90.00
_cell.angle_beta   90.00
_cell.angle_gamma   90.00
#
_symmetry.space_group_name_H-M   'P 1'
#
loop_
_entity.id
_entity.type
_entity.pdbx_description
1 polymer ?
#
loop_
_entity_poly.entity_id
_entity_poly.type
_entity_poly.pdbx_seq_one_letter_code
_entity_poly.pdbx_strand_id
1 'polypeptide(L)'
;MIKAENIHKYYEDLHVLKGVNVHIKKGEVVSIVGASGAGKTTLLQILGTLDRISKTDGSSLIINGEDISSLSEKQLAKFRNEHIGFIFQFHQLLPEFTALENVCIPAFIKKTPKAEATKRAKELLDFLGLSHRYNHKPNELSGGEQQRVAVARALINNPSLIFADEPSGNLDSESAENLHSLFFKLRDEFGQTFVIVTHNEELADLADRKLVMIDGKMA
;
A
#
# COMPACT_ATOMS: atom_id res chain seq x y z
N MET A 1 -11.11 -10.82 0.54
CA MET A 1 -10.12 -9.96 -0.14
C MET A 1 -8.74 -10.63 -0.19
N ILE A 2 -8.09 -10.87 0.94
CA ILE A 2 -6.81 -11.60 1.03
C ILE A 2 -7.01 -12.83 1.90
N LYS A 3 -6.49 -13.98 1.43
CA LYS A 3 -6.37 -15.21 2.18
C LYS A 3 -4.92 -15.69 2.03
N ALA A 4 -4.15 -15.56 3.09
CA ALA A 4 -2.76 -16.01 3.19
C ALA A 4 -2.70 -17.14 4.23
N GLU A 5 -2.22 -18.30 3.84
CA GLU A 5 -2.15 -19.48 4.68
C GLU A 5 -0.73 -20.06 4.70
N ASN A 6 -0.24 -20.34 5.88
CA ASN A 6 1.07 -20.94 6.13
C ASN A 6 2.21 -20.22 5.38
N ILE A 7 2.23 -18.87 5.44
CA ILE A 7 3.23 -18.07 4.73
C ILE A 7 4.58 -18.17 5.40
N HIS A 8 5.56 -18.66 4.65
CA HIS A 8 6.96 -18.69 5.05
C HIS A 8 7.80 -17.80 4.16
N LYS A 9 8.81 -17.15 4.75
CA LYS A 9 9.83 -16.41 4.01
C LYS A 9 11.20 -16.64 4.60
N TYR A 10 12.10 -17.05 3.74
CA TYR A 10 13.53 -17.19 4.04
C TYR A 10 14.33 -16.20 3.17
N TYR A 11 15.34 -15.61 3.76
CA TYR A 11 16.42 -14.91 3.08
C TYR A 11 17.69 -15.66 3.45
N GLU A 12 18.20 -16.45 2.53
CA GLU A 12 19.28 -17.42 2.79
C GLU A 12 18.88 -18.33 3.99
N ASP A 13 19.64 -18.29 5.08
CA ASP A 13 19.39 -19.07 6.29
C ASP A 13 18.45 -18.38 7.29
N LEU A 14 18.12 -17.11 7.05
CA LEU A 14 17.25 -16.32 7.95
C LEU A 14 15.76 -16.61 7.69
N HIS A 15 15.09 -17.27 8.65
CA HIS A 15 13.66 -17.54 8.61
C HIS A 15 12.87 -16.35 9.18
N VAL A 16 12.38 -15.47 8.32
CA VAL A 16 11.71 -14.21 8.69
C VAL A 16 10.22 -14.40 8.96
N LEU A 17 9.49 -15.10 8.09
CA LEU A 17 8.07 -15.43 8.30
C LEU A 17 7.93 -16.93 8.56
N LYS A 18 7.20 -17.27 9.63
CA LYS A 18 7.21 -18.62 10.23
C LYS A 18 5.80 -19.18 10.30
N GLY A 19 5.16 -19.39 9.13
CA GLY A 19 3.82 -19.97 9.05
C GLY A 19 2.72 -18.94 9.36
N VAL A 20 2.81 -17.74 8.77
CA VAL A 20 1.86 -16.66 9.01
C VAL A 20 0.54 -16.97 8.30
N ASN A 21 -0.58 -16.81 9.06
CA ASN A 21 -1.94 -16.92 8.53
C ASN A 21 -2.63 -15.55 8.68
N VAL A 22 -3.14 -15.01 7.57
CA VAL A 22 -3.86 -13.72 7.54
C VAL A 22 -5.05 -13.82 6.62
N HIS A 23 -6.20 -13.38 7.11
CA HIS A 23 -7.41 -13.23 6.31
C HIS A 23 -7.93 -11.82 6.43
N ILE A 24 -8.06 -11.08 5.32
CA ILE A 24 -8.52 -9.69 5.27
C ILE A 24 -9.78 -9.63 4.41
N LYS A 25 -10.84 -9.01 4.95
CA LYS A 25 -12.12 -8.84 4.25
C LYS A 25 -12.07 -7.64 3.31
N LYS A 26 -12.99 -7.58 2.36
CA LYS A 26 -13.16 -6.42 1.48
C LYS A 26 -13.69 -5.22 2.27
N GLY A 27 -13.13 -4.04 2.04
CA GLY A 27 -13.52 -2.81 2.72
C GLY A 27 -13.05 -2.72 4.17
N GLU A 28 -12.15 -3.61 4.61
CA GLU A 28 -11.57 -3.62 5.95
C GLU A 28 -10.29 -2.77 5.99
N VAL A 29 -10.11 -2.00 7.05
CA VAL A 29 -8.83 -1.38 7.39
C VAL A 29 -8.15 -2.24 8.44
N VAL A 30 -7.02 -2.83 8.11
CA VAL A 30 -6.25 -3.70 8.99
C VAL A 30 -4.91 -3.05 9.30
N SER A 31 -4.58 -2.90 10.58
CA SER A 31 -3.24 -2.51 11.02
C SER A 31 -2.40 -3.74 11.39
N ILE A 32 -1.12 -3.72 11.04
CA ILE A 32 -0.12 -4.72 11.44
C ILE A 32 0.92 -4.02 12.30
N VAL A 33 0.99 -4.42 13.57
CA VAL A 33 1.90 -3.83 14.56
C VAL A 33 2.88 -4.90 15.09
N GLY A 34 3.95 -4.44 15.75
CA GLY A 34 4.95 -5.31 16.37
C GLY A 34 6.32 -4.64 16.41
N ALA A 35 7.26 -5.23 17.12
CA ALA A 35 8.62 -4.71 17.27
C ALA A 35 9.34 -4.55 15.91
N SER A 36 10.36 -3.71 15.87
CA SER A 36 11.27 -3.65 14.72
C SER A 36 11.90 -5.04 14.48
N GLY A 37 12.00 -5.43 13.22
CA GLY A 37 12.50 -6.78 12.86
C GLY A 37 11.48 -7.92 13.01
N ALA A 38 10.26 -7.69 13.49
CA ALA A 38 9.25 -8.76 13.62
C ALA A 38 8.78 -9.37 12.29
N GLY A 39 9.13 -8.78 11.13
CA GLY A 39 8.76 -9.27 9.80
C GLY A 39 7.59 -8.52 9.14
N LYS A 40 7.11 -7.41 9.73
CA LYS A 40 5.93 -6.66 9.24
C LYS A 40 6.06 -6.19 7.79
N THR A 41 7.15 -5.49 7.46
CA THR A 41 7.44 -5.02 6.09
C THR A 41 7.58 -6.19 5.12
N THR A 42 8.22 -7.29 5.53
CA THR A 42 8.33 -8.51 4.71
C THR A 42 6.95 -9.10 4.43
N LEU A 43 6.07 -9.19 5.43
CA LEU A 43 4.70 -9.65 5.24
C LEU A 43 3.94 -8.72 4.29
N LEU A 44 4.02 -7.40 4.49
CA LEU A 44 3.39 -6.41 3.62
C LEU A 44 3.87 -6.53 2.17
N GLN A 45 5.18 -6.70 1.94
CA GLN A 45 5.75 -6.89 0.60
C GLN A 45 5.23 -8.16 -0.08
N ILE A 46 5.09 -9.26 0.66
CA ILE A 46 4.52 -10.51 0.12
C ILE A 46 3.04 -10.35 -0.19
N LEU A 47 2.23 -9.83 0.74
CA LEU A 47 0.81 -9.58 0.51
C LEU A 47 0.59 -8.57 -0.63
N GLY A 48 1.49 -7.60 -0.76
CA GLY A 48 1.51 -6.61 -1.83
C GLY A 48 2.14 -7.11 -3.14
N THR A 49 2.55 -8.37 -3.21
CA THR A 49 3.16 -8.98 -4.41
C THR A 49 4.48 -8.35 -4.86
N LEU A 50 5.17 -7.61 -3.98
CA LEU A 50 6.51 -7.07 -4.23
C LEU A 50 7.60 -8.11 -4.01
N ASP A 51 7.33 -9.11 -3.18
CA ASP A 51 8.20 -10.25 -2.94
C ASP A 51 7.36 -11.55 -2.99
N ARG A 52 8.02 -12.68 -3.14
CA ARG A 52 7.37 -14.00 -3.21
C ARG A 52 7.50 -14.77 -1.90
N ILE A 53 6.49 -15.58 -1.63
CA ILE A 53 6.56 -16.58 -0.56
C ILE A 53 7.68 -17.58 -0.85
N SER A 54 8.35 -18.05 0.18
CA SER A 54 9.19 -19.25 0.07
C SER A 54 8.28 -20.46 -0.04
N LYS A 55 8.48 -21.28 -1.09
CA LYS A 55 7.63 -22.44 -1.34
C LYS A 55 7.83 -23.48 -0.23
N THR A 56 6.79 -23.68 0.56
CA THR A 56 6.69 -24.73 1.57
C THR A 56 5.35 -25.44 1.43
N ASP A 57 5.24 -26.66 1.89
CA ASP A 57 4.00 -27.42 1.81
C ASP A 57 2.86 -26.70 2.54
N GLY A 58 1.72 -26.54 1.88
CA GLY A 58 0.53 -25.88 2.41
C GLY A 58 0.58 -24.35 2.38
N SER A 59 1.62 -23.71 1.83
CA SER A 59 1.64 -22.25 1.66
C SER A 59 0.75 -21.82 0.51
N SER A 60 -0.15 -20.85 0.76
CA SER A 60 -1.01 -20.26 -0.27
C SER A 60 -1.24 -18.77 -0.06
N LEU A 61 -1.34 -18.03 -1.17
CA LEU A 61 -1.69 -16.61 -1.17
C LEU A 61 -2.74 -16.35 -2.25
N ILE A 62 -3.97 -16.07 -1.83
CA ILE A 62 -5.09 -15.76 -2.70
C ILE A 62 -5.47 -14.29 -2.47
N ILE A 63 -5.53 -13.50 -3.54
CA ILE A 63 -5.97 -12.10 -3.51
C ILE A 63 -7.07 -11.91 -4.54
N ASN A 64 -8.21 -11.36 -4.14
CA ASN A 64 -9.39 -11.19 -5.01
C ASN A 64 -9.86 -12.50 -5.67
N GLY A 65 -9.63 -13.65 -5.04
CA GLY A 65 -9.98 -14.97 -5.58
C GLY A 65 -8.94 -15.55 -6.54
N GLU A 66 -7.85 -14.83 -6.84
CA GLU A 66 -6.77 -15.29 -7.72
C GLU A 66 -5.60 -15.84 -6.90
N ASP A 67 -5.08 -17.01 -7.26
CA ASP A 67 -3.88 -17.60 -6.64
C ASP A 67 -2.64 -16.91 -7.18
N ILE A 68 -2.07 -16.05 -6.33
CA ILE A 68 -0.89 -15.24 -6.65
C ILE A 68 0.37 -16.09 -6.85
N SER A 69 0.44 -17.25 -6.18
CA SER A 69 1.61 -18.13 -6.25
C SER A 69 1.80 -18.76 -7.64
N SER A 70 0.72 -18.90 -8.39
CA SER A 70 0.71 -19.49 -9.74
C SER A 70 1.09 -18.52 -10.85
N LEU A 71 1.08 -17.20 -10.58
CA LEU A 71 1.29 -16.18 -11.59
C LEU A 71 2.77 -16.04 -12.00
N SER A 72 3.00 -15.89 -13.31
CA SER A 72 4.30 -15.48 -13.84
C SER A 72 4.61 -14.03 -13.46
N GLU A 73 5.88 -13.63 -13.53
CA GLU A 73 6.31 -12.24 -13.20
C GLU A 73 5.54 -11.18 -13.98
N LYS A 74 5.28 -11.42 -15.27
CA LYS A 74 4.51 -10.51 -16.13
C LYS A 74 3.05 -10.38 -15.69
N GLN A 75 2.43 -11.50 -15.33
CA GLN A 75 1.05 -11.54 -14.82
C GLN A 75 0.98 -10.85 -13.45
N LEU A 76 1.94 -11.14 -12.57
CA LEU A 76 2.03 -10.53 -11.24
C LEU A 76 2.21 -9.01 -11.32
N ALA A 77 3.09 -8.52 -12.20
CA ALA A 77 3.27 -7.09 -12.43
C ALA A 77 1.98 -6.42 -12.94
N LYS A 78 1.25 -7.09 -13.84
CA LYS A 78 -0.04 -6.61 -14.33
C LYS A 78 -1.08 -6.59 -13.21
N PHE A 79 -1.22 -7.69 -12.47
CA PHE A 79 -2.12 -7.81 -11.32
C PHE A 79 -1.87 -6.69 -10.30
N ARG A 80 -0.60 -6.48 -9.91
CA ARG A 80 -0.20 -5.42 -8.98
C ARG A 80 -0.59 -4.04 -9.48
N ASN A 81 -0.31 -3.72 -10.75
CA ASN A 81 -0.64 -2.43 -11.34
C ASN A 81 -2.16 -2.16 -11.38
N GLU A 82 -2.98 -3.19 -11.58
CA GLU A 82 -4.44 -3.05 -11.72
C GLU A 82 -5.19 -3.07 -10.40
N HIS A 83 -4.68 -3.81 -9.39
CA HIS A 83 -5.45 -4.12 -8.18
C HIS A 83 -4.83 -3.58 -6.89
N ILE A 84 -3.57 -3.15 -6.91
CA ILE A 84 -2.84 -2.79 -5.69
C ILE A 84 -2.29 -1.36 -5.79
N GLY A 85 -2.52 -0.57 -4.75
CA GLY A 85 -1.86 0.71 -4.51
C GLY A 85 -0.85 0.59 -3.37
N PHE A 86 0.27 1.33 -3.47
CA PHE A 86 1.28 1.39 -2.41
C PHE A 86 1.52 2.81 -1.93
N ILE A 87 1.62 2.95 -0.61
CA ILE A 87 1.98 4.18 0.10
C ILE A 87 3.17 3.84 1.01
N PHE A 88 4.28 4.55 0.84
CA PHE A 88 5.52 4.31 1.60
C PHE A 88 5.86 5.50 2.50
N GLN A 89 6.61 5.25 3.56
CA GLN A 89 7.10 6.25 4.50
C GLN A 89 7.88 7.38 3.81
N PHE A 90 8.75 7.05 2.85
CA PHE A 90 9.56 8.02 2.09
C PHE A 90 8.92 8.44 0.77
N HIS A 91 7.60 8.36 0.64
CA HIS A 91 6.79 8.77 -0.52
C HIS A 91 7.18 8.13 -1.85
N GLN A 92 8.45 7.87 -2.13
CA GLN A 92 9.00 7.26 -3.35
C GLN A 92 8.53 8.00 -4.62
N LEU A 93 8.48 9.34 -4.57
CA LEU A 93 8.21 10.16 -5.73
C LEU A 93 9.47 10.28 -6.59
N LEU A 94 9.29 10.25 -7.90
CA LEU A 94 10.39 10.46 -8.84
C LEU A 94 10.70 11.95 -8.94
N PRO A 95 11.91 12.40 -8.60
CA PRO A 95 12.23 13.82 -8.45
C PRO A 95 12.25 14.58 -9.78
N GLU A 96 12.42 13.88 -10.92
CA GLU A 96 12.39 14.46 -12.25
C GLU A 96 11.00 14.87 -12.71
N PHE A 97 9.96 14.25 -12.15
CA PHE A 97 8.56 14.42 -12.54
C PHE A 97 7.81 15.35 -11.58
N THR A 98 6.86 16.08 -12.12
CA THR A 98 5.90 16.89 -11.36
C THR A 98 4.96 16.01 -10.53
N ALA A 99 4.19 16.60 -9.61
CA ALA A 99 3.14 15.93 -8.85
C ALA A 99 2.14 15.22 -9.77
N LEU A 100 1.65 15.93 -10.81
CA LEU A 100 0.72 15.36 -11.79
C LEU A 100 1.32 14.17 -12.55
N GLU A 101 2.56 14.29 -12.99
CA GLU A 101 3.24 13.22 -13.72
C GLU A 101 3.49 12.01 -12.82
N ASN A 102 3.95 12.20 -11.58
CA ASN A 102 4.11 11.13 -10.60
C ASN A 102 2.81 10.32 -10.42
N VAL A 103 1.68 11.01 -10.30
CA VAL A 103 0.36 10.36 -10.16
C VAL A 103 -0.01 9.57 -11.42
N CYS A 104 0.33 10.07 -12.62
CA CYS A 104 -0.01 9.42 -13.89
C CYS A 104 0.78 8.15 -14.19
N ILE A 105 1.96 7.94 -13.58
CA ILE A 105 2.87 6.82 -13.92
C ILE A 105 2.17 5.45 -13.93
N PRO A 106 1.43 5.01 -12.89
CA PRO A 106 0.79 3.70 -12.92
C PRO A 106 -0.27 3.57 -14.01
N ALA A 107 -0.97 4.65 -14.35
CA ALA A 107 -1.94 4.66 -15.45
C ALA A 107 -1.26 4.53 -16.83
N PHE A 108 -0.08 5.13 -17.01
CA PHE A 108 0.71 4.96 -18.24
C PHE A 108 1.25 3.53 -18.37
N ILE A 109 1.66 2.89 -17.27
CA ILE A 109 2.05 1.47 -17.25
C ILE A 109 0.86 0.60 -17.67
N LYS A 110 -0.36 0.93 -17.24
CA LYS A 110 -1.62 0.29 -17.65
C LYS A 110 -2.00 0.58 -19.11
N LYS A 111 -1.27 1.49 -19.78
CA LYS A 111 -1.54 1.98 -21.14
C LYS A 111 -2.83 2.81 -21.26
N THR A 112 -3.26 3.44 -20.19
CA THR A 112 -4.37 4.40 -20.20
C THR A 112 -4.00 5.59 -21.09
N PRO A 113 -4.90 6.08 -21.97
CA PRO A 113 -4.65 7.25 -22.80
C PRO A 113 -4.25 8.48 -21.96
N LYS A 114 -3.28 9.26 -22.45
CA LYS A 114 -2.70 10.41 -21.70
C LYS A 114 -3.78 11.38 -21.21
N ALA A 115 -4.75 11.71 -22.05
CA ALA A 115 -5.83 12.64 -21.69
C ALA A 115 -6.67 12.12 -20.51
N GLU A 116 -7.01 10.83 -20.51
CA GLU A 116 -7.79 10.17 -19.47
C GLU A 116 -6.98 10.07 -18.17
N ALA A 117 -5.74 9.60 -18.24
CA ALA A 117 -4.85 9.53 -17.09
C ALA A 117 -4.64 10.91 -16.44
N THR A 118 -4.40 11.95 -17.25
CA THR A 118 -4.22 13.33 -16.77
C THR A 118 -5.50 13.87 -16.12
N LYS A 119 -6.66 13.62 -16.71
CA LYS A 119 -7.94 14.02 -16.13
C LYS A 119 -8.15 13.38 -14.77
N ARG A 120 -7.99 12.05 -14.68
CA ARG A 120 -8.15 11.31 -13.42
C ARG A 120 -7.13 11.73 -12.37
N ALA A 121 -5.87 11.97 -12.75
CA ALA A 121 -4.84 12.44 -11.83
C ALA A 121 -5.17 13.83 -11.23
N LYS A 122 -5.71 14.76 -12.04
CA LYS A 122 -6.18 16.05 -11.55
C LYS A 122 -7.35 15.92 -10.57
N GLU A 123 -8.35 15.11 -10.89
CA GLU A 123 -9.48 14.82 -9.98
C GLU A 123 -8.99 14.32 -8.61
N LEU A 124 -8.00 13.41 -8.59
CA LEU A 124 -7.43 12.90 -7.34
C LEU A 124 -6.62 13.96 -6.59
N LEU A 125 -5.81 14.74 -7.29
CA LEU A 125 -5.05 15.83 -6.67
C LEU A 125 -5.97 16.93 -6.14
N ASP A 126 -7.07 17.26 -6.83
CA ASP A 126 -8.08 18.20 -6.36
C ASP A 126 -8.78 17.69 -5.09
N PHE A 127 -9.20 16.43 -5.10
CA PHE A 127 -9.79 15.77 -3.93
C PHE A 127 -8.86 15.82 -2.70
N LEU A 128 -7.55 15.75 -2.93
CA LEU A 128 -6.51 15.80 -1.89
C LEU A 128 -6.02 17.22 -1.56
N GLY A 129 -6.69 18.27 -2.11
CA GLY A 129 -6.36 19.67 -1.84
C GLY A 129 -5.08 20.17 -2.50
N LEU A 130 -4.66 19.53 -3.60
CA LEU A 130 -3.41 19.82 -4.31
C LEU A 130 -3.62 20.41 -5.72
N SER A 131 -4.77 21.03 -5.99
CA SER A 131 -5.08 21.67 -7.28
C SER A 131 -4.05 22.73 -7.72
N HIS A 132 -3.44 23.40 -6.76
CA HIS A 132 -2.41 24.43 -6.97
C HIS A 132 -0.99 23.87 -7.10
N ARG A 133 -0.80 22.55 -7.02
CA ARG A 133 0.51 21.85 -6.98
C ARG A 133 0.79 20.94 -8.17
N TYR A 134 -0.06 20.87 -9.18
CA TYR A 134 0.10 19.95 -10.32
C TYR A 134 1.49 19.94 -10.95
N ASN A 135 2.05 21.14 -11.15
CA ASN A 135 3.31 21.33 -11.85
C ASN A 135 4.55 21.42 -10.94
N HIS A 136 4.37 21.28 -9.62
CA HIS A 136 5.47 21.30 -8.66
C HIS A 136 6.19 19.95 -8.66
N LYS A 137 7.50 20.01 -8.52
CA LYS A 137 8.35 18.82 -8.30
C LYS A 137 8.39 18.44 -6.82
N PRO A 138 8.78 17.19 -6.47
CA PRO A 138 8.82 16.75 -5.08
C PRO A 138 9.59 17.67 -4.13
N ASN A 139 10.71 18.24 -4.56
CA ASN A 139 11.51 19.19 -3.76
C ASN A 139 10.85 20.54 -3.52
N GLU A 140 9.75 20.85 -4.18
CA GLU A 140 8.96 22.06 -4.03
C GLU A 140 7.70 21.83 -3.18
N LEU A 141 7.53 20.62 -2.66
CA LEU A 141 6.37 20.18 -1.87
C LEU A 141 6.79 19.92 -0.42
N SER A 142 5.92 20.26 0.53
CA SER A 142 6.07 19.83 1.93
C SER A 142 5.96 18.30 2.06
N GLY A 143 6.43 17.73 3.17
CA GLY A 143 6.32 16.29 3.43
C GLY A 143 4.87 15.78 3.35
N GLY A 144 3.93 16.50 3.94
CA GLY A 144 2.50 16.18 3.86
C GLY A 144 1.92 16.30 2.44
N GLU A 145 2.37 17.29 1.63
CA GLU A 145 1.98 17.39 0.22
C GLU A 145 2.54 16.22 -0.60
N GLN A 146 3.81 15.86 -0.39
CA GLN A 146 4.43 14.69 -1.05
C GLN A 146 3.68 13.39 -0.72
N GLN A 147 3.28 13.23 0.55
CA GLN A 147 2.51 12.06 0.97
C GLN A 147 1.14 12.01 0.30
N ARG A 148 0.43 13.14 0.20
CA ARG A 148 -0.83 13.21 -0.53
C ARG A 148 -0.66 12.93 -2.03
N VAL A 149 0.44 13.36 -2.65
CA VAL A 149 0.77 12.97 -4.05
C VAL A 149 0.99 11.46 -4.15
N ALA A 150 1.68 10.83 -3.19
CA ALA A 150 1.88 9.37 -3.15
C ALA A 150 0.55 8.62 -2.97
N VAL A 151 -0.37 9.15 -2.16
CA VAL A 151 -1.75 8.64 -2.04
C VAL A 151 -2.50 8.74 -3.37
N ALA A 152 -2.46 9.90 -4.04
CA ALA A 152 -3.08 10.07 -5.37
C ALA A 152 -2.52 9.07 -6.38
N ARG A 153 -1.20 8.86 -6.40
CA ARG A 153 -0.54 7.88 -7.25
C ARG A 153 -1.01 6.45 -6.95
N ALA A 154 -1.17 6.10 -5.68
CA ALA A 154 -1.69 4.79 -5.29
C ALA A 154 -3.12 4.56 -5.80
N LEU A 155 -3.94 5.61 -5.91
CA LEU A 155 -5.35 5.56 -6.26
C LEU A 155 -5.65 5.65 -7.77
N ILE A 156 -4.70 6.02 -8.62
CA ILE A 156 -4.96 6.38 -10.02
C ILE A 156 -5.64 5.27 -10.83
N ASN A 157 -5.26 4.02 -10.61
CA ASN A 157 -5.84 2.86 -11.27
C ASN A 157 -7.09 2.29 -10.59
N ASN A 158 -7.61 2.99 -9.58
CA ASN A 158 -8.74 2.56 -8.75
C ASN A 158 -8.53 1.16 -8.14
N PRO A 159 -7.43 0.93 -7.39
CA PRO A 159 -7.12 -0.36 -6.82
C PRO A 159 -8.17 -0.76 -5.79
N SER A 160 -8.41 -2.06 -5.64
CA SER A 160 -9.27 -2.59 -4.59
C SER A 160 -8.57 -2.73 -3.24
N LEU A 161 -7.24 -2.67 -3.23
CA LEU A 161 -6.38 -2.94 -2.08
C LEU A 161 -5.24 -1.94 -2.02
N ILE A 162 -5.04 -1.34 -0.85
CA ILE A 162 -3.97 -0.38 -0.60
C ILE A 162 -3.11 -0.89 0.54
N PHE A 163 -1.81 -0.99 0.28
CA PHE A 163 -0.78 -1.27 1.27
C PHE A 163 -0.07 0.00 1.68
N ALA A 164 0.09 0.23 2.97
CA ALA A 164 0.80 1.36 3.52
C ALA A 164 1.88 0.88 4.50
N ASP A 165 3.13 1.24 4.25
CA ASP A 165 4.27 0.95 5.13
C ASP A 165 4.71 2.23 5.84
N GLU A 166 4.41 2.33 7.15
CA GLU A 166 4.70 3.49 8.00
C GLU A 166 4.30 4.83 7.38
N PRO A 167 3.05 4.98 6.88
CA PRO A 167 2.67 6.07 5.98
C PRO A 167 2.75 7.46 6.60
N SER A 168 2.72 7.58 7.93
CA SER A 168 2.82 8.84 8.67
C SER A 168 4.15 9.04 9.40
N GLY A 169 5.10 8.10 9.27
CA GLY A 169 6.32 8.09 10.07
C GLY A 169 7.26 9.28 9.88
N ASN A 170 7.13 10.04 8.80
CA ASN A 170 7.95 11.23 8.51
C ASN A 170 7.13 12.53 8.50
N LEU A 171 5.90 12.49 9.01
CA LEU A 171 5.00 13.65 9.06
C LEU A 171 4.97 14.27 10.45
N ASP A 172 4.69 15.55 10.52
CA ASP A 172 4.27 16.20 11.75
C ASP A 172 2.90 15.68 12.21
N SER A 173 2.53 15.91 13.47
CA SER A 173 1.33 15.35 14.09
C SER A 173 0.06 15.74 13.34
N GLU A 174 -0.10 17.00 12.93
CA GLU A 174 -1.29 17.48 12.21
C GLU A 174 -1.41 16.80 10.83
N SER A 175 -0.30 16.72 10.09
CA SER A 175 -0.26 16.03 8.79
C SER A 175 -0.54 14.53 8.92
N ALA A 176 -0.07 13.89 10.00
CA ALA A 176 -0.33 12.48 10.29
C ALA A 176 -1.82 12.23 10.57
N GLU A 177 -2.46 13.01 11.44
CA GLU A 177 -3.89 12.92 11.75
C GLU A 177 -4.76 13.12 10.49
N ASN A 178 -4.42 14.12 9.66
CA ASN A 178 -5.09 14.37 8.39
C ASN A 178 -4.96 13.17 7.44
N LEU A 179 -3.80 12.54 7.37
CA LEU A 179 -3.58 11.34 6.56
C LEU A 179 -4.38 10.15 7.08
N HIS A 180 -4.42 9.95 8.41
CA HIS A 180 -5.21 8.87 9.03
C HIS A 180 -6.69 9.04 8.70
N SER A 181 -7.25 10.22 8.92
CA SER A 181 -8.65 10.54 8.58
C SER A 181 -8.94 10.32 7.09
N LEU A 182 -7.98 10.64 6.21
CA LEU A 182 -8.10 10.41 4.79
C LEU A 182 -8.25 8.93 4.43
N PHE A 183 -7.52 8.01 5.08
CA PHE A 183 -7.64 6.57 4.80
C PHE A 183 -9.05 6.05 5.09
N PHE A 184 -9.65 6.45 6.21
CA PHE A 184 -11.02 6.07 6.55
C PHE A 184 -12.03 6.69 5.60
N LYS A 185 -11.85 7.95 5.22
CA LYS A 185 -12.69 8.60 4.20
C LYS A 185 -12.62 7.87 2.86
N LEU A 186 -11.42 7.47 2.40
CA LEU A 186 -11.25 6.70 1.17
C LEU A 186 -11.92 5.33 1.24
N ARG A 187 -11.82 4.62 2.38
CA ARG A 187 -12.56 3.38 2.61
C ARG A 187 -14.06 3.59 2.47
N ASP A 188 -14.60 4.61 3.16
CA ASP A 188 -16.05 4.85 3.23
C ASP A 188 -16.62 5.30 1.88
N GLU A 189 -15.90 6.16 1.14
CA GLU A 189 -16.37 6.69 -0.15
C GLU A 189 -16.15 5.73 -1.32
N PHE A 190 -15.05 4.97 -1.32
CA PHE A 190 -14.65 4.15 -2.47
C PHE A 190 -14.62 2.64 -2.19
N GLY A 191 -14.90 2.21 -0.95
CA GLY A 191 -14.93 0.80 -0.57
C GLY A 191 -13.58 0.09 -0.63
N GLN A 192 -12.47 0.84 -0.52
CA GLN A 192 -11.12 0.31 -0.57
C GLN A 192 -10.76 -0.46 0.69
N THR A 193 -9.90 -1.45 0.53
CA THR A 193 -9.33 -2.23 1.62
C THR A 193 -7.94 -1.71 1.92
N PHE A 194 -7.61 -1.47 3.19
CA PHE A 194 -6.29 -1.01 3.61
C PHE A 194 -5.57 -2.04 4.47
N VAL A 195 -4.28 -2.23 4.20
CA VAL A 195 -3.37 -2.98 5.06
C VAL A 195 -2.22 -2.04 5.43
N ILE A 196 -2.15 -1.65 6.70
CA ILE A 196 -1.25 -0.62 7.18
C ILE A 196 -0.26 -1.22 8.16
N VAL A 197 1.02 -1.22 7.84
CA VAL A 197 2.09 -1.47 8.81
C VAL A 197 2.39 -0.16 9.52
N THR A 198 2.34 -0.16 10.84
CA THR A 198 2.63 1.05 11.62
C THR A 198 3.11 0.74 13.03
N HIS A 199 3.90 1.64 13.58
CA HIS A 199 4.23 1.70 15.01
C HIS A 199 3.43 2.81 15.73
N ASN A 200 2.61 3.58 15.01
CA ASN A 200 1.74 4.58 15.61
C ASN A 200 0.51 3.88 16.20
N GLU A 201 0.39 3.94 17.53
CA GLU A 201 -0.69 3.28 18.28
C GLU A 201 -2.07 3.87 17.94
N GLU A 202 -2.17 5.20 17.75
CA GLU A 202 -3.43 5.86 17.41
C GLU A 202 -3.98 5.37 16.08
N LEU A 203 -3.14 5.32 15.03
CA LEU A 203 -3.54 4.78 13.74
C LEU A 203 -3.91 3.30 13.83
N ALA A 204 -3.14 2.54 14.63
CA ALA A 204 -3.40 1.12 14.82
C ALA A 204 -4.74 0.85 15.51
N ASP A 205 -5.12 1.68 16.49
CA ASP A 205 -6.36 1.54 17.26
C ASP A 205 -7.60 2.06 16.49
N LEU A 206 -7.41 2.94 15.51
CA LEU A 206 -8.49 3.37 14.61
C LEU A 206 -8.88 2.30 13.58
N ALA A 207 -8.01 1.33 13.28
CA ALA A 207 -8.28 0.27 12.32
C ALA A 207 -9.42 -0.64 12.79
N ASP A 208 -10.16 -1.22 11.83
CA ASP A 208 -11.23 -2.19 12.13
C ASP A 208 -10.67 -3.43 12.84
N ARG A 209 -9.39 -3.75 12.59
CA ARG A 209 -8.70 -4.86 13.23
C ARG A 209 -7.19 -4.61 13.32
N LYS A 210 -6.64 -4.87 14.49
CA LYS A 210 -5.21 -4.80 14.80
C LYS A 210 -4.62 -6.21 14.82
N LEU A 211 -3.64 -6.46 14.00
CA LEU A 211 -2.88 -7.70 13.94
C LEU A 211 -1.51 -7.49 14.60
N VAL A 212 -1.16 -8.33 15.55
CA VAL A 212 0.13 -8.23 16.24
C VAL A 212 1.09 -9.26 15.69
N MET A 213 2.28 -8.82 15.31
CA MET A 213 3.33 -9.68 14.78
C MET A 213 4.51 -9.76 15.76
N ILE A 214 4.90 -11.00 16.13
CA ILE A 214 6.01 -11.31 17.04
C ILE A 214 6.90 -12.35 16.38
N ASP A 215 8.17 -12.05 16.20
CA ASP A 215 9.20 -12.97 15.72
C ASP A 215 8.79 -13.81 14.49
N GLY A 216 8.16 -13.16 13.52
CA GLY A 216 7.75 -13.79 12.26
C GLY A 216 6.43 -14.59 12.33
N LYS A 217 5.65 -14.46 13.41
CA LYS A 217 4.34 -15.12 13.60
C LYS A 217 3.26 -14.09 13.93
N MET A 218 2.02 -14.41 13.63
CA MET A 218 0.86 -13.69 14.18
C MET A 218 0.58 -14.16 15.59
N ALA A 219 0.37 -13.20 16.52
CA ALA A 219 0.04 -13.46 17.91
C ALA A 219 -1.46 -13.76 18.09
#